data_f7b65a0ebb6e04572328011cd03fb93b
#
_entry.id   f7b65a0ebb6e04572328011cd03fb93b
#
_cell.length_a   1.000
_cell.length_b   1.000
_cell.length_c   1.000
_cell.angle_alpha   90.00
_cell.angle_beta   90.00
_cell.angle_gamma   90.00
#
_symmetry.space_group_name_H-M   'P 1'
#
loop_
_entity.id
_entity.type
_entity.pdbx_description
1 polymer ?
#
loop_
_entity_poly.entity_id
_entity_poly.type
_entity_poly.pdbx_seq_one_letter_code
_entity_poly.pdbx_strand_id
1 'polypeptide(L)'
;AIAMLGALTAAVALIPTIGNYIQDGGGKRIRPAVLLMAARMAGYTGAAPAASRGETSDAAVLYASVIEFIHTATLVHDDIIDESELRRGRDAVHTRWGNHVTVLFGDFLYLKSMSLALTQDNLEIIRLLCDVTLRIVEGEIYQLTKNGVVDLTEDEHFDIVRRKTAYLFAGCAQIGGMLGPTTREQQEALWDYGL
;
A
#
# COMPACT_ATOMS: atom_id res chain seq x y z
N ALA A 1 -1.61 2.94 13.41
CA ALA A 1 -1.37 4.40 13.41
C ALA A 1 0.01 4.74 14.01
N ILE A 2 0.36 4.24 15.20
CA ILE A 2 1.64 4.57 15.88
C ILE A 2 2.86 4.07 15.07
N ALA A 3 2.80 2.88 14.47
CA ALA A 3 3.89 2.34 13.65
C ALA A 3 4.18 3.16 12.39
N MET A 4 3.14 3.70 11.74
CA MET A 4 3.30 4.60 10.58
C MET A 4 3.96 5.94 10.96
N LEU A 5 3.58 6.53 12.10
CA LEU A 5 4.16 7.81 12.56
C LEU A 5 5.65 7.70 12.86
N GLY A 6 6.08 6.63 13.53
CA GLY A 6 7.51 6.38 13.78
C GLY A 6 8.33 6.16 12.50
N ALA A 7 7.70 5.61 11.46
CA ALA A 7 8.36 5.34 10.18
C ALA A 7 8.49 6.57 9.25
N LEU A 8 7.74 7.66 9.53
CA LEU A 8 7.80 8.93 8.76
C LEU A 8 8.89 9.90 9.27
N THR A 9 9.83 9.44 10.08
CA THR A 9 10.98 10.28 10.43
C THR A 9 11.77 10.65 9.18
N ALA A 10 11.87 11.95 8.92
CA ALA A 10 12.61 12.49 7.80
C ALA A 10 13.32 13.79 8.21
N ALA A 11 14.45 14.09 7.56
CA ALA A 11 15.22 15.30 7.79
C ALA A 11 14.44 16.58 7.41
N VAL A 12 13.46 16.46 6.51
CA VAL A 12 12.62 17.58 6.04
C VAL A 12 11.32 17.61 6.84
N ALA A 13 11.14 18.61 7.69
CA ALA A 13 10.01 18.75 8.62
C ALA A 13 8.61 18.76 7.95
N LEU A 14 8.55 19.11 6.66
CA LEU A 14 7.29 19.11 5.90
C LEU A 14 6.73 17.68 5.72
N ILE A 15 7.58 16.67 5.60
CA ILE A 15 7.17 15.28 5.39
C ILE A 15 6.30 14.75 6.54
N PRO A 16 6.74 14.78 7.81
CA PRO A 16 5.88 14.37 8.92
C PRO A 16 4.65 15.27 9.07
N THR A 17 4.72 16.56 8.72
CA THR A 17 3.56 17.46 8.74
C THR A 17 2.47 17.00 7.80
N ILE A 18 2.80 16.68 6.54
CA ILE A 18 1.83 16.15 5.56
C ILE A 18 1.34 14.77 5.99
N GLY A 19 2.24 13.90 6.47
CA GLY A 19 1.88 12.57 6.94
C GLY A 19 0.86 12.60 8.07
N ASN A 20 1.05 13.46 9.07
CA ASN A 20 0.09 13.65 10.16
C ASN A 20 -1.26 14.16 9.64
N TYR A 21 -1.24 15.14 8.73
CA TYR A 21 -2.46 15.67 8.12
C TYR A 21 -3.30 14.58 7.44
N ILE A 22 -2.66 13.68 6.67
CA ILE A 22 -3.34 12.57 6.01
C ILE A 22 -3.89 11.58 7.04
N GLN A 23 -3.11 11.26 8.09
CA GLN A 23 -3.54 10.32 9.13
C GLN A 23 -4.73 10.85 9.93
N ASP A 24 -4.77 12.13 10.24
CA ASP A 24 -5.88 12.79 10.92
C ASP A 24 -7.18 12.76 10.09
N GLY A 25 -7.08 12.65 8.78
CA GLY A 25 -8.20 12.40 7.87
C GLY A 25 -8.85 11.02 8.02
N GLY A 26 -8.28 10.15 8.87
CA GLY A 26 -8.82 8.83 9.18
C GLY A 26 -8.62 7.81 8.06
N GLY A 27 -9.39 6.73 8.12
CA GLY A 27 -9.40 5.64 7.16
C GLY A 27 -9.76 4.30 7.81
N LYS A 28 -10.42 3.42 7.07
CA LYS A 28 -10.90 2.12 7.59
C LYS A 28 -9.76 1.12 7.84
N ARG A 29 -8.57 1.35 7.29
CA ARG A 29 -7.38 0.47 7.43
C ARG A 29 -7.66 -0.99 7.08
N ILE A 30 -8.50 -1.24 6.07
CA ILE A 30 -8.93 -2.60 5.70
C ILE A 30 -7.76 -3.41 5.16
N ARG A 31 -6.90 -2.83 4.31
CA ARG A 31 -5.74 -3.53 3.75
C ARG A 31 -4.76 -4.02 4.82
N PRO A 32 -4.29 -3.18 5.75
CA PRO A 32 -3.53 -3.63 6.92
C PRO A 32 -4.25 -4.72 7.72
N ALA A 33 -5.56 -4.59 7.93
CA ALA A 33 -6.34 -5.58 8.68
C ALA A 33 -6.36 -6.94 7.98
N VAL A 34 -6.56 -6.98 6.65
CA VAL A 34 -6.52 -8.23 5.87
C VAL A 34 -5.16 -8.91 6.00
N LEU A 35 -4.05 -8.18 5.87
CA LEU A 35 -2.71 -8.74 6.03
C LEU A 35 -2.50 -9.33 7.43
N LEU A 36 -2.86 -8.59 8.48
CA LEU A 36 -2.69 -9.04 9.86
C LEU A 36 -3.56 -10.27 10.18
N MET A 37 -4.80 -10.30 9.67
CA MET A 37 -5.69 -11.46 9.85
C MET A 37 -5.16 -12.68 9.08
N ALA A 38 -4.71 -12.51 7.84
CA ALA A 38 -4.11 -13.59 7.05
C ALA A 38 -2.85 -14.14 7.72
N ALA A 39 -1.97 -13.27 8.26
CA ALA A 39 -0.78 -13.69 8.99
C ALA A 39 -1.14 -14.52 10.23
N ARG A 40 -2.12 -14.09 11.02
CA ARG A 40 -2.58 -14.86 12.18
C ARG A 40 -3.20 -16.19 11.79
N MET A 41 -4.03 -16.21 10.75
CA MET A 41 -4.66 -17.41 10.21
C MET A 41 -3.60 -18.39 9.68
N ALA A 42 -2.52 -17.88 9.12
CA ALA A 42 -1.35 -18.64 8.66
C ALA A 42 -0.44 -19.14 9.80
N GLY A 43 -0.78 -18.90 11.06
CA GLY A 43 0.00 -19.33 12.22
C GLY A 43 1.20 -18.43 12.56
N TYR A 44 1.26 -17.20 12.05
CA TYR A 44 2.28 -16.23 12.44
C TYR A 44 2.11 -15.81 13.89
N THR A 45 3.16 -15.96 14.71
CA THR A 45 3.13 -15.73 16.17
C THR A 45 3.86 -14.45 16.61
N GLY A 46 4.35 -13.64 15.67
CA GLY A 46 5.13 -12.43 15.99
C GLY A 46 6.60 -12.70 16.33
N ALA A 47 7.05 -13.95 16.37
CA ALA A 47 8.44 -14.32 16.55
C ALA A 47 9.18 -14.20 15.21
N ALA A 48 9.68 -13.02 14.87
CA ALA A 48 10.61 -12.89 13.76
C ALA A 48 11.94 -13.59 14.13
N PRO A 49 12.58 -14.33 13.20
CA PRO A 49 13.98 -14.66 13.37
C PRO A 49 14.74 -13.33 13.52
N ALA A 50 15.63 -13.28 14.53
CA ALA A 50 16.37 -12.10 14.88
C ALA A 50 17.14 -11.56 13.66
N ALA A 51 16.58 -10.60 12.97
CA ALA A 51 17.29 -9.85 11.97
C ALA A 51 18.37 -9.02 12.65
N SER A 52 19.55 -9.09 12.15
CA SER A 52 20.84 -8.69 12.73
C SER A 52 21.04 -7.19 12.96
N ARG A 53 20.03 -6.40 13.24
CA ARG A 53 20.11 -4.93 13.45
C ARG A 53 19.19 -4.38 14.55
N GLY A 54 19.06 -5.07 15.67
CA GLY A 54 18.68 -4.41 16.94
C GLY A 54 17.28 -3.86 17.13
N GLU A 55 16.41 -3.87 16.12
CA GLU A 55 15.01 -3.46 16.24
C GLU A 55 14.09 -4.64 15.90
N THR A 56 13.49 -5.22 16.94
CA THR A 56 12.46 -6.26 16.82
C THR A 56 11.12 -5.61 16.50
N SER A 57 10.93 -5.16 15.25
CA SER A 57 9.59 -4.81 14.80
C SER A 57 8.87 -6.08 14.35
N ASP A 58 7.62 -6.25 14.77
CA ASP A 58 6.74 -7.31 14.29
C ASP A 58 6.62 -7.21 12.76
N ALA A 59 7.10 -8.22 12.02
CA ALA A 59 7.14 -8.20 10.57
C ALA A 59 5.74 -8.01 9.95
N ALA A 60 4.69 -8.58 10.55
CA ALA A 60 3.33 -8.38 10.05
C ALA A 60 2.88 -6.92 10.20
N VAL A 61 3.22 -6.26 11.31
CA VAL A 61 2.93 -4.83 11.52
C VAL A 61 3.75 -3.96 10.57
N LEU A 62 5.01 -4.33 10.32
CA LEU A 62 5.86 -3.62 9.37
C LEU A 62 5.28 -3.70 7.95
N TYR A 63 4.97 -4.91 7.46
CA TYR A 63 4.39 -5.07 6.12
C TYR A 63 2.99 -4.45 6.01
N ALA A 64 2.18 -4.48 7.07
CA ALA A 64 0.92 -3.75 7.11
C ALA A 64 1.12 -2.23 6.95
N SER A 65 2.20 -1.69 7.52
CA SER A 65 2.58 -0.28 7.35
C SER A 65 3.09 0.01 5.94
N VAL A 66 3.89 -0.90 5.36
CA VAL A 66 4.37 -0.83 3.97
C VAL A 66 3.19 -0.74 2.99
N ILE A 67 2.21 -1.63 3.12
CA ILE A 67 0.98 -1.61 2.30
C ILE A 67 0.22 -0.29 2.44
N GLU A 68 0.10 0.24 3.65
CA GLU A 68 -0.62 1.50 3.86
C GLU A 68 0.15 2.69 3.27
N PHE A 69 1.49 2.67 3.26
CA PHE A 69 2.28 3.69 2.57
C PHE A 69 2.09 3.62 1.06
N ILE A 70 2.15 2.42 0.46
CA ILE A 70 1.87 2.24 -0.96
C ILE A 70 0.47 2.77 -1.31
N HIS A 71 -0.54 2.35 -0.55
CA HIS A 71 -1.91 2.81 -0.76
C HIS A 71 -2.05 4.34 -0.60
N THR A 72 -1.38 4.93 0.39
CA THR A 72 -1.43 6.38 0.60
C THR A 72 -0.72 7.12 -0.52
N ALA A 73 0.40 6.60 -1.03
CA ALA A 73 1.10 7.15 -2.18
C ALA A 73 0.20 7.20 -3.42
N THR A 74 -0.50 6.09 -3.73
CA THR A 74 -1.44 6.07 -4.86
C THR A 74 -2.56 7.09 -4.67
N LEU A 75 -3.16 7.18 -3.47
CA LEU A 75 -4.22 8.15 -3.21
C LEU A 75 -3.78 9.62 -3.39
N VAL A 76 -2.54 9.91 -2.99
CA VAL A 76 -1.97 11.27 -3.09
C VAL A 76 -1.71 11.64 -4.56
N HIS A 77 -1.23 10.69 -5.38
CA HIS A 77 -1.07 10.89 -6.81
C HIS A 77 -2.41 10.95 -7.54
N ASP A 78 -3.35 10.05 -7.21
CA ASP A 78 -4.70 10.02 -7.79
C ASP A 78 -5.43 11.36 -7.60
N ASP A 79 -5.31 11.98 -6.40
CA ASP A 79 -5.93 13.30 -6.14
C ASP A 79 -5.47 14.39 -7.10
N ILE A 80 -4.21 14.33 -7.58
CA ILE A 80 -3.70 15.27 -8.58
C ILE A 80 -4.21 14.90 -9.97
N ILE A 81 -4.18 13.60 -10.31
CA ILE A 81 -4.61 13.09 -11.63
C ILE A 81 -6.09 13.35 -11.85
N ASP A 82 -6.90 13.13 -10.81
CA ASP A 82 -8.36 13.30 -10.82
C ASP A 82 -8.80 14.76 -10.57
N GLU A 83 -7.84 15.69 -10.33
CA GLU A 83 -8.09 17.09 -9.95
C GLU A 83 -9.05 17.22 -8.75
N SER A 84 -8.97 16.28 -7.81
CA SER A 84 -9.88 16.16 -6.66
C SER A 84 -9.50 17.15 -5.55
N GLU A 85 -10.23 18.24 -5.40
CA GLU A 85 -9.96 19.26 -4.38
C GLU A 85 -10.14 18.76 -2.93
N LEU A 86 -11.02 17.76 -2.73
CA LEU A 86 -11.38 17.24 -1.41
C LEU A 86 -11.16 15.73 -1.31
N ARG A 87 -10.61 15.31 -0.18
CA ARG A 87 -10.52 13.90 0.21
C ARG A 87 -11.06 13.69 1.62
N ARG A 88 -12.11 12.86 1.76
CA ARG A 88 -12.79 12.58 3.05
C ARG A 88 -13.26 13.84 3.77
N GLY A 89 -13.78 14.82 3.02
CA GLY A 89 -14.29 16.07 3.56
C GLY A 89 -13.23 17.07 4.03
N ARG A 90 -11.95 16.85 3.69
CA ARG A 90 -10.83 17.76 3.94
C ARG A 90 -10.15 18.10 2.62
N ASP A 91 -9.43 19.21 2.57
CA ASP A 91 -8.65 19.58 1.39
C ASP A 91 -7.70 18.45 1.00
N ALA A 92 -7.61 18.15 -0.29
CA ALA A 92 -6.59 17.24 -0.80
C ALA A 92 -5.18 17.83 -0.56
N VAL A 93 -4.17 16.96 -0.51
CA VAL A 93 -2.79 17.41 -0.20
C VAL A 93 -2.30 18.46 -1.19
N HIS A 94 -2.61 18.29 -2.49
CA HIS A 94 -2.18 19.22 -3.54
C HIS A 94 -2.88 20.57 -3.46
N THR A 95 -4.11 20.62 -2.98
CA THR A 95 -4.83 21.88 -2.74
C THR A 95 -4.15 22.72 -1.67
N ARG A 96 -3.56 22.05 -0.66
CA ARG A 96 -2.94 22.73 0.48
C ARG A 96 -1.45 23.04 0.29
N TRP A 97 -0.69 22.16 -0.34
CA TRP A 97 0.78 22.29 -0.49
C TRP A 97 1.26 22.37 -1.95
N GLY A 98 0.33 22.34 -2.90
CA GLY A 98 0.63 22.40 -4.33
C GLY A 98 1.06 21.06 -4.94
N ASN A 99 0.93 20.95 -6.26
CA ASN A 99 1.18 19.71 -7.00
C ASN A 99 2.61 19.19 -6.84
N HIS A 100 3.62 20.08 -6.92
CA HIS A 100 5.03 19.68 -6.85
C HIS A 100 5.39 18.97 -5.54
N VAL A 101 4.95 19.55 -4.40
CA VAL A 101 5.18 18.94 -3.08
C VAL A 101 4.43 17.62 -2.97
N THR A 102 3.22 17.55 -3.49
CA THR A 102 2.35 16.38 -3.40
C THR A 102 2.89 15.21 -4.21
N VAL A 103 3.37 15.44 -5.44
CA VAL A 103 4.04 14.40 -6.25
C VAL A 103 5.25 13.84 -5.51
N LEU A 104 6.15 14.71 -5.05
CA LEU A 104 7.36 14.28 -4.33
C LEU A 104 7.05 13.59 -3.00
N PHE A 105 5.95 13.97 -2.34
CA PHE A 105 5.51 13.30 -1.12
C PHE A 105 5.00 11.89 -1.40
N GLY A 106 4.24 11.67 -2.48
CA GLY A 106 3.83 10.34 -2.92
C GLY A 106 5.03 9.46 -3.27
N ASP A 107 6.01 9.99 -4.01
CA ASP A 107 7.26 9.30 -4.33
C ASP A 107 8.04 8.93 -3.05
N PHE A 108 8.11 9.86 -2.10
CA PHE A 108 8.74 9.60 -0.79
C PHE A 108 8.06 8.45 -0.05
N LEU A 109 6.72 8.41 0.01
CA LEU A 109 5.99 7.33 0.66
C LEU A 109 6.26 5.98 -0.01
N TYR A 110 6.27 5.95 -1.34
CA TYR A 110 6.57 4.76 -2.10
C TYR A 110 7.99 4.25 -1.83
N LEU A 111 9.00 5.11 -1.97
CA LEU A 111 10.39 4.74 -1.70
C LEU A 111 10.60 4.33 -0.24
N LYS A 112 9.94 5.02 0.70
CA LYS A 112 10.00 4.67 2.12
C LYS A 112 9.38 3.30 2.40
N SER A 113 8.29 2.95 1.71
CA SER A 113 7.66 1.63 1.82
C SER A 113 8.63 0.51 1.37
N MET A 114 9.30 0.68 0.24
CA MET A 114 10.30 -0.28 -0.25
C MET A 114 11.51 -0.36 0.69
N SER A 115 12.00 0.77 1.16
CA SER A 115 13.11 0.82 2.13
C SER A 115 12.77 0.06 3.42
N LEU A 116 11.54 0.18 3.93
CA LEU A 116 11.08 -0.58 5.10
C LEU A 116 10.94 -2.07 4.80
N ALA A 117 10.36 -2.44 3.66
CA ALA A 117 10.21 -3.83 3.25
C ALA A 117 11.57 -4.55 3.15
N LEU A 118 12.58 -3.87 2.62
CA LEU A 118 13.95 -4.37 2.49
C LEU A 118 14.61 -4.70 3.84
N THR A 119 14.20 -4.08 4.94
CA THR A 119 14.77 -4.38 6.28
C THR A 119 14.48 -5.78 6.77
N GLN A 120 13.51 -6.47 6.14
CA GLN A 120 13.11 -7.83 6.51
C GLN A 120 13.85 -8.92 5.71
N ASP A 121 14.72 -8.56 4.77
CA ASP A 121 15.50 -9.46 3.91
C ASP A 121 14.68 -10.57 3.21
N ASN A 122 13.38 -10.35 2.99
CA ASN A 122 12.48 -11.28 2.31
C ASN A 122 12.25 -10.85 0.86
N LEU A 123 13.08 -11.36 -0.05
CA LEU A 123 13.03 -11.00 -1.47
C LEU A 123 11.73 -11.47 -2.17
N GLU A 124 11.08 -12.53 -1.69
CA GLU A 124 9.82 -12.99 -2.28
C GLU A 124 8.69 -11.99 -2.03
N ILE A 125 8.58 -11.48 -0.80
CA ILE A 125 7.60 -10.43 -0.48
C ILE A 125 7.93 -9.13 -1.24
N ILE A 126 9.21 -8.77 -1.37
CA ILE A 126 9.60 -7.57 -2.13
C ILE A 126 9.21 -7.70 -3.60
N ARG A 127 9.44 -8.86 -4.23
CA ARG A 127 9.01 -9.11 -5.61
C ARG A 127 7.49 -9.00 -5.75
N LEU A 128 6.74 -9.58 -4.82
CA LEU A 128 5.28 -9.47 -4.81
C LEU A 128 4.81 -8.02 -4.66
N LEU A 129 5.42 -7.23 -3.77
CA LEU A 129 5.12 -5.81 -3.60
C LEU A 129 5.39 -5.01 -4.90
N CYS A 130 6.52 -5.28 -5.56
CA CYS A 130 6.85 -4.65 -6.84
C CYS A 130 5.82 -5.01 -7.92
N ASP A 131 5.48 -6.30 -8.07
CA ASP A 131 4.52 -6.76 -9.06
C ASP A 131 3.14 -6.14 -8.84
N VAL A 132 2.65 -6.15 -7.59
CA VAL A 132 1.35 -5.55 -7.24
C VAL A 132 1.34 -4.06 -7.54
N THR A 133 2.40 -3.34 -7.16
CA THR A 133 2.47 -1.89 -7.38
C THR A 133 2.54 -1.55 -8.86
N LEU A 134 3.32 -2.33 -9.63
CA LEU A 134 3.40 -2.16 -11.09
C LEU A 134 2.01 -2.32 -11.73
N ARG A 135 1.25 -3.36 -11.34
CA ARG A 135 -0.11 -3.59 -11.83
C ARG A 135 -1.08 -2.46 -11.48
N ILE A 136 -0.93 -1.85 -10.29
CA ILE A 136 -1.74 -0.69 -9.90
C ILE A 136 -1.47 0.49 -10.83
N VAL A 137 -0.20 0.81 -11.08
CA VAL A 137 0.21 1.91 -11.98
C VAL A 137 -0.26 1.65 -13.41
N GLU A 138 -0.08 0.42 -13.92
CA GLU A 138 -0.60 0.02 -15.23
C GLU A 138 -2.12 0.16 -15.31
N GLY A 139 -2.84 -0.20 -14.24
CA GLY A 139 -4.29 -0.06 -14.15
C GLY A 139 -4.74 1.40 -14.20
N GLU A 140 -4.01 2.29 -13.53
CA GLU A 140 -4.29 3.74 -13.58
C GLU A 140 -4.07 4.30 -14.98
N ILE A 141 -2.94 3.97 -15.62
CA ILE A 141 -2.66 4.38 -17.00
C ILE A 141 -3.74 3.82 -17.94
N TYR A 142 -4.13 2.55 -17.77
CA TYR A 142 -5.17 1.93 -18.60
C TYR A 142 -6.52 2.63 -18.42
N GLN A 143 -6.93 2.95 -17.20
CA GLN A 143 -8.13 3.73 -16.91
C GLN A 143 -8.10 5.08 -17.64
N LEU A 144 -6.97 5.80 -17.60
CA LEU A 144 -6.84 7.08 -18.30
C LEU A 144 -7.02 6.96 -19.81
N THR A 145 -6.57 5.86 -20.43
CA THR A 145 -6.80 5.60 -21.88
C THR A 145 -8.25 5.32 -22.21
N LYS A 146 -9.07 4.98 -21.21
CA LYS A 146 -10.50 4.67 -21.38
C LYS A 146 -11.43 5.84 -21.00
N ASN A 147 -10.88 6.94 -20.51
CA ASN A 147 -11.66 8.13 -20.17
C ASN A 147 -12.38 8.67 -21.41
N GLY A 148 -13.72 8.83 -21.29
CA GLY A 148 -14.58 9.29 -22.39
C GLY A 148 -14.99 8.20 -23.40
N VAL A 149 -14.57 6.95 -23.23
CA VAL A 149 -15.03 5.81 -24.04
C VAL A 149 -16.41 5.38 -23.55
N VAL A 150 -17.43 5.50 -24.42
CA VAL A 150 -18.85 5.25 -24.06
C VAL A 150 -19.20 3.76 -24.10
N ASP A 151 -18.47 2.99 -24.90
CA ASP A 151 -18.67 1.56 -25.17
C ASP A 151 -17.65 0.66 -24.44
N LEU A 152 -17.23 1.08 -23.23
CA LEU A 152 -16.38 0.27 -22.35
C LEU A 152 -17.11 -1.06 -22.06
N THR A 153 -16.42 -2.18 -22.33
CA THR A 153 -16.97 -3.50 -22.05
C THR A 153 -16.91 -3.83 -20.56
N GLU A 154 -17.74 -4.77 -20.12
CA GLU A 154 -17.75 -5.26 -18.74
C GLU A 154 -16.38 -5.86 -18.36
N ASP A 155 -15.75 -6.62 -19.25
CA ASP A 155 -14.42 -7.21 -19.04
C ASP A 155 -13.33 -6.15 -18.83
N GLU A 156 -13.35 -5.07 -19.63
CA GLU A 156 -12.43 -3.95 -19.49
C GLU A 156 -12.64 -3.21 -18.17
N HIS A 157 -13.90 -3.02 -17.77
CA HIS A 157 -14.24 -2.41 -16.49
C HIS A 157 -13.69 -3.27 -15.32
N PHE A 158 -13.95 -4.57 -15.34
CA PHE A 158 -13.44 -5.46 -14.30
C PHE A 158 -11.90 -5.56 -14.31
N ASP A 159 -11.23 -5.46 -15.46
CA ASP A 159 -9.77 -5.43 -15.50
C ASP A 159 -9.21 -4.17 -14.83
N ILE A 160 -9.84 -3.00 -15.05
CA ILE A 160 -9.48 -1.76 -14.36
C ILE A 160 -9.66 -1.91 -12.84
N VAL A 161 -10.82 -2.40 -12.38
CA VAL A 161 -11.11 -2.58 -10.95
C VAL A 161 -10.13 -3.57 -10.31
N ARG A 162 -9.83 -4.66 -11.02
CA ARG A 162 -8.87 -5.68 -10.56
C ARG A 162 -7.49 -5.08 -10.36
N ARG A 163 -6.98 -4.32 -11.33
CA ARG A 163 -5.66 -3.69 -11.26
C ARG A 163 -5.60 -2.60 -10.20
N LYS A 164 -6.54 -1.68 -10.22
CA LYS A 164 -6.56 -0.52 -9.32
C LYS A 164 -6.85 -0.89 -7.86
N THR A 165 -7.63 -1.94 -7.62
CA THR A 165 -8.14 -2.24 -6.28
C THR A 165 -7.81 -3.65 -5.79
N ALA A 166 -8.15 -4.70 -6.56
CA ALA A 166 -8.13 -6.06 -6.06
C ALA A 166 -6.70 -6.60 -5.85
N TYR A 167 -5.76 -6.29 -6.75
CA TYR A 167 -4.38 -6.78 -6.60
C TYR A 167 -3.71 -6.37 -5.30
N LEU A 168 -3.98 -5.17 -4.78
CA LEU A 168 -3.41 -4.77 -3.49
C LEU A 168 -4.03 -5.56 -2.32
N PHE A 169 -5.32 -5.92 -2.41
CA PHE A 169 -5.95 -6.80 -1.42
C PHE A 169 -5.41 -8.23 -1.52
N ALA A 170 -5.26 -8.75 -2.73
CA ALA A 170 -4.63 -10.06 -2.97
C ALA A 170 -3.21 -10.12 -2.41
N GLY A 171 -2.40 -9.08 -2.68
CA GLY A 171 -1.07 -8.94 -2.10
C GLY A 171 -1.08 -8.90 -0.56
N CYS A 172 -2.04 -8.20 0.06
CA CYS A 172 -2.17 -8.18 1.52
C CYS A 172 -2.41 -9.57 2.09
N ALA A 173 -3.37 -10.32 1.52
CA ALA A 173 -3.71 -11.64 1.99
C ALA A 173 -2.54 -12.63 1.79
N GLN A 174 -1.91 -12.60 0.61
CA GLN A 174 -0.77 -13.47 0.31
C GLN A 174 0.46 -13.16 1.17
N ILE A 175 0.83 -11.88 1.34
CA ILE A 175 1.94 -11.50 2.24
C ILE A 175 1.67 -11.99 3.66
N GLY A 176 0.43 -11.83 4.16
CA GLY A 176 0.06 -12.38 5.45
C GLY A 176 0.31 -13.89 5.53
N GLY A 177 -0.07 -14.65 4.49
CA GLY A 177 0.22 -16.08 4.37
C GLY A 177 1.71 -16.40 4.39
N MET A 178 2.52 -15.64 3.64
CA MET A 178 3.97 -15.84 3.53
C MET A 178 4.72 -15.61 4.84
N LEU A 179 4.14 -14.92 5.80
CA LEU A 179 4.74 -14.70 7.13
C LEU A 179 4.58 -15.92 8.05
N GLY A 180 3.61 -16.80 7.78
CA GLY A 180 3.37 -18.02 8.55
C GLY A 180 3.94 -19.28 7.88
N PRO A 181 3.88 -20.43 8.55
CA PRO A 181 4.34 -21.72 8.01
C PRO A 181 3.32 -22.31 7.01
N THR A 182 3.08 -21.61 5.90
CA THR A 182 2.13 -22.02 4.86
C THR A 182 2.81 -22.63 3.65
N THR A 183 2.10 -23.50 2.93
CA THR A 183 2.51 -24.00 1.63
C THR A 183 2.26 -22.94 0.55
N ARG A 184 2.91 -23.11 -0.61
CA ARG A 184 2.69 -22.24 -1.75
C ARG A 184 1.23 -22.25 -2.22
N GLU A 185 0.59 -23.41 -2.22
CA GLU A 185 -0.83 -23.57 -2.57
C GLU A 185 -1.74 -22.75 -1.62
N GLN A 186 -1.44 -22.74 -0.32
CA GLN A 186 -2.17 -21.93 0.65
C GLN A 186 -1.96 -20.42 0.44
N GLN A 187 -0.75 -20.02 0.05
CA GLN A 187 -0.46 -18.62 -0.29
C GLN A 187 -1.19 -18.17 -1.56
N GLU A 188 -1.27 -19.04 -2.57
CA GLU A 188 -2.02 -18.82 -3.80
C GLU A 188 -3.54 -18.74 -3.51
N ALA A 189 -4.07 -19.60 -2.66
CA ALA A 189 -5.47 -19.53 -2.24
C ALA A 189 -5.80 -18.22 -1.48
N LEU A 190 -4.85 -17.69 -0.68
CA LEU A 190 -4.99 -16.39 -0.03
C LEU A 190 -4.96 -15.23 -1.05
N TRP A 191 -4.13 -15.35 -2.07
CA TRP A 191 -4.14 -14.41 -3.19
C TRP A 191 -5.49 -14.39 -3.88
N ASP A 192 -6.04 -15.55 -4.26
CA ASP A 192 -7.33 -15.67 -4.93
C ASP A 192 -8.49 -15.16 -4.06
N TYR A 193 -8.41 -15.33 -2.75
CA TYR A 193 -9.37 -14.75 -1.81
C TYR A 193 -9.36 -13.22 -1.80
N GLY A 194 -8.20 -12.61 -1.97
CA GLY A 194 -8.04 -11.16 -1.97
C GLY A 194 -8.37 -10.51 -3.32
N LEU A 195 -8.38 -11.28 -4.39
CA LEU A 195 -8.65 -10.86 -5.76
C LEU A 195 -10.15 -10.75 -6.03
#